data_cd1840c4ed760ff4241417be2f2f9a2e
#
_entry.id   cd1840c4ed760ff4241417be2f2f9a2e
#
_cell.length_a   1.000
_cell.length_b   1.000
_cell.length_c   1.000
_cell.angle_alpha   90.00
_cell.angle_beta   90.00
_cell.angle_gamma   90.00
#
_symmetry.space_group_name_H-M   'P 1'
#
loop_
_entity.id
_entity.type
_entity.pdbx_description
1 polymer ?
#
loop_
_entity_poly.entity_id
_entity_poly.type
_entity_poly.pdbx_seq_one_letter_code
_entity_poly.pdbx_strand_id
1 'polypeptide(L)'
;MKFRFLLWMLGRLMAKASKNNPEFQKQLEGKDLVFQLHTLDGKLARHFIVKDLRVQSRSGTHPEPAFALGFKDSQFGFATMTAKNKGLAFMQGIQNQEIKVQGNPALVMWFQGLTKHLAPKKKKLDKAA
;
A
#
# COMPACT_ATOMS: atom_id res chain seq x y z
N MET A 1 15.34 0.87 7.12
CA MET A 1 15.78 -0.03 6.07
C MET A 1 14.74 -1.05 5.67
N LYS A 2 14.16 -1.73 6.65
CA LYS A 2 13.17 -2.75 6.33
C LYS A 2 11.95 -2.19 5.61
N PHE A 3 11.48 -1.04 6.04
CA PHE A 3 10.30 -0.47 5.43
C PHE A 3 10.56 -0.02 4.00
N ARG A 4 11.75 0.49 3.74
CA ARG A 4 12.12 0.88 2.38
C ARG A 4 12.10 -0.34 1.46
N PHE A 5 12.68 -1.43 1.92
CA PHE A 5 12.68 -2.67 1.15
C PHE A 5 11.25 -3.19 0.96
N LEU A 6 10.45 -3.11 2.01
CA LEU A 6 9.06 -3.55 1.94
C LEU A 6 8.27 -2.76 0.90
N LEU A 7 8.45 -1.45 0.87
CA LEU A 7 7.73 -0.63 -0.11
C LEU A 7 8.19 -0.93 -1.53
N TRP A 8 9.48 -1.16 -1.70
CA TRP A 8 10.00 -1.52 -3.01
C TRP A 8 9.40 -2.86 -3.46
N MET A 9 9.41 -3.82 -2.56
CA MET A 9 8.85 -5.13 -2.87
C MET A 9 7.35 -5.04 -3.15
N LEU A 10 6.64 -4.24 -2.36
CA LEU A 10 5.23 -4.04 -2.57
C LEU A 10 4.95 -3.51 -3.97
N GLY A 11 5.75 -2.55 -4.40
CA GLY A 11 5.62 -2.02 -5.76
C GLY A 11 5.81 -3.09 -6.82
N ARG A 12 6.80 -3.94 -6.63
CA ARG A 12 7.04 -5.03 -7.58
C ARG A 12 5.92 -6.05 -7.58
N LEU A 13 5.42 -6.39 -6.40
CA LEU A 13 4.32 -7.34 -6.29
C LEU A 13 3.06 -6.79 -6.95
N MET A 14 2.78 -5.52 -6.72
CA MET A 14 1.62 -4.89 -7.32
C MET A 14 1.75 -4.82 -8.84
N ALA A 15 2.94 -4.46 -9.33
CA ALA A 15 3.16 -4.38 -10.77
C ALA A 15 2.96 -5.75 -11.41
N LYS A 16 3.49 -6.79 -10.76
CA LYS A 16 3.33 -8.13 -11.28
C LYS A 16 1.89 -8.59 -11.23
N ALA A 17 1.22 -8.34 -10.12
CA ALA A 17 -0.18 -8.73 -9.98
C ALA A 17 -1.06 -8.01 -10.98
N SER A 18 -0.73 -6.77 -11.31
CA SER A 18 -1.52 -6.02 -12.28
C SER A 18 -1.41 -6.60 -13.68
N LYS A 19 -0.40 -7.43 -13.91
CA LYS A 19 -0.26 -8.09 -15.21
C LYS A 19 -0.84 -9.49 -15.23
N ASN A 20 -0.79 -10.18 -14.09
CA ASN A 20 -1.05 -11.61 -14.08
C ASN A 20 -2.23 -12.06 -13.22
N ASN A 21 -2.76 -11.19 -12.38
CA ASN A 21 -3.81 -11.57 -11.45
C ASN A 21 -5.14 -10.90 -11.83
N PRO A 22 -6.11 -11.64 -12.39
CA PRO A 22 -7.38 -11.04 -12.82
C PRO A 22 -8.14 -10.37 -11.68
N GLU A 23 -8.10 -10.94 -10.48
CA GLU A 23 -8.81 -10.35 -9.35
C GLU A 23 -8.18 -9.03 -8.94
N PHE A 24 -6.86 -8.95 -9.00
CA PHE A 24 -6.18 -7.71 -8.70
C PHE A 24 -6.53 -6.66 -9.76
N GLN A 25 -6.57 -7.07 -11.02
CA GLN A 25 -6.91 -6.16 -12.11
C GLN A 25 -8.32 -5.59 -11.94
N LYS A 26 -9.25 -6.38 -11.43
CA LYS A 26 -10.59 -5.89 -11.17
C LYS A 26 -10.58 -4.73 -10.19
N GLN A 27 -9.70 -4.79 -9.20
CA GLN A 27 -9.59 -3.71 -8.24
C GLN A 27 -9.06 -2.43 -8.87
N LEU A 28 -8.39 -2.55 -10.00
CA LEU A 28 -7.81 -1.40 -10.69
C LEU A 28 -8.76 -0.80 -11.73
N GLU A 29 -9.85 -1.47 -12.05
CA GLU A 29 -10.79 -0.97 -13.05
C GLU A 29 -11.34 0.38 -12.65
N GLY A 30 -11.34 1.31 -13.60
CA GLY A 30 -11.82 2.64 -13.35
C GLY A 30 -10.91 3.49 -12.48
N LYS A 31 -9.75 2.99 -12.13
CA LYS A 31 -8.80 3.74 -11.31
C LYS A 31 -7.68 4.31 -12.18
N ASP A 32 -7.53 5.61 -12.12
CA ASP A 32 -6.46 6.31 -12.82
C ASP A 32 -5.98 7.37 -11.85
N LEU A 33 -5.02 6.98 -11.01
CA LEU A 33 -4.62 7.84 -9.91
C LEU A 33 -3.20 7.54 -9.45
N VAL A 34 -2.70 8.40 -8.59
CA VAL A 34 -1.41 8.22 -7.95
C VAL A 34 -1.65 8.23 -6.45
N PHE A 35 -1.05 7.31 -5.73
CA PHE A 35 -1.07 7.38 -4.27
C PHE A 35 0.34 7.27 -3.73
N GLN A 36 0.52 7.77 -2.51
CA GLN A 36 1.84 7.91 -1.92
C GLN A 36 1.87 7.30 -0.53
N LEU A 37 2.96 6.62 -0.23
CA LEU A 37 3.25 6.13 1.11
C LEU A 37 4.55 6.76 1.55
N HIS A 38 4.54 7.39 2.72
CA HIS A 38 5.72 8.09 3.20
C HIS A 38 5.79 8.05 4.72
N THR A 39 6.94 8.46 5.25
CA THR A 39 7.09 8.59 6.69
C THR A 39 7.02 10.05 7.07
N LEU A 40 6.43 10.33 8.23
CA LEU A 40 6.24 11.70 8.67
C LEU A 40 7.54 12.39 9.03
N ASP A 41 8.58 11.62 9.27
CA ASP A 41 9.90 12.18 9.55
C ASP A 41 10.63 12.62 8.26
N GLY A 42 10.02 12.40 7.12
CA GLY A 42 10.57 12.84 5.84
C GLY A 42 11.69 11.99 5.29
N LYS A 43 11.98 10.86 5.91
CA LYS A 43 13.13 10.05 5.50
C LYS A 43 12.83 9.09 4.36
N LEU A 44 11.57 8.78 4.14
CA LEU A 44 11.21 7.79 3.14
C LEU A 44 9.91 8.17 2.48
N ALA A 45 9.86 8.04 1.16
CA ALA A 45 8.64 8.28 0.40
C ALA A 45 8.69 7.46 -0.87
N ARG A 46 7.52 6.98 -1.27
CA ARG A 46 7.37 6.26 -2.53
C ARG A 46 5.96 6.46 -3.02
N HIS A 47 5.81 6.70 -4.30
CA HIS A 47 4.47 6.85 -4.87
C HIS A 47 4.21 5.76 -5.90
N PHE A 48 2.93 5.48 -6.10
CA PHE A 48 2.48 4.41 -6.97
C PHE A 48 1.50 4.99 -7.97
N ILE A 49 1.74 4.71 -9.25
CA ILE A 49 0.91 5.22 -10.34
C ILE A 49 0.04 4.09 -10.85
N VAL A 50 -1.28 4.30 -10.79
CA VAL A 50 -2.25 3.32 -11.25
C VAL A 50 -2.87 3.87 -12.54
N LYS A 51 -2.69 3.14 -13.63
CA LYS A 51 -3.23 3.57 -14.91
C LYS A 51 -3.33 2.36 -15.84
N ASP A 52 -4.41 2.31 -16.59
CA ASP A 52 -4.61 1.26 -17.61
C ASP A 52 -4.44 -0.15 -17.03
N LEU A 53 -4.98 -0.35 -15.84
CA LEU A 53 -4.93 -1.64 -15.15
C LEU A 53 -3.50 -2.07 -14.80
N ARG A 54 -2.58 -1.13 -14.71
CA ARG A 54 -1.19 -1.41 -14.36
C ARG A 54 -0.77 -0.53 -13.19
N VAL A 55 0.19 -1.01 -12.44
CA VAL A 55 0.75 -0.27 -11.32
C VAL A 55 2.25 -0.09 -11.55
N GLN A 56 2.72 1.15 -11.40
CA GLN A 56 4.14 1.46 -11.41
C GLN A 56 4.50 2.09 -10.08
N SER A 57 5.68 1.81 -9.58
CA SER A 57 6.13 2.44 -8.34
C SER A 57 7.42 3.21 -8.59
N ARG A 58 7.54 4.35 -7.92
CA ARG A 58 8.71 5.20 -8.04
C ARG A 58 9.09 5.74 -6.67
N SER A 59 10.37 5.89 -6.43
CA SER A 59 10.79 6.47 -5.15
C SER A 59 10.52 7.96 -5.16
N GLY A 60 10.32 8.52 -3.96
CA GLY A 60 10.10 9.94 -3.81
C GLY A 60 8.63 10.31 -3.71
N THR A 61 8.39 11.60 -3.57
CA THR A 61 7.04 12.12 -3.43
C THR A 61 6.45 12.49 -4.78
N HIS A 62 5.14 12.63 -4.80
CA HIS A 62 4.41 13.09 -5.97
C HIS A 62 3.72 14.40 -5.60
N PRO A 63 3.70 15.39 -6.50
CA PRO A 63 3.12 16.70 -6.15
C PRO A 63 1.63 16.65 -5.83
N GLU A 64 0.88 15.78 -6.50
CA GLU A 64 -0.57 15.75 -6.32
C GLU A 64 -1.12 14.34 -6.28
N PRO A 65 -0.83 13.58 -5.23
CA PRO A 65 -1.41 12.25 -5.13
C PRO A 65 -2.89 12.32 -4.81
N ALA A 66 -3.65 11.35 -5.30
CA ALA A 66 -5.06 11.28 -4.97
C ALA A 66 -5.26 11.04 -3.47
N PHE A 67 -4.35 10.29 -2.88
CA PHE A 67 -4.29 10.18 -1.42
C PHE A 67 -2.86 9.86 -1.01
N ALA A 68 -2.55 10.13 0.25
CA ALA A 68 -1.25 9.82 0.80
C ALA A 68 -1.41 9.30 2.20
N LEU A 69 -0.60 8.30 2.55
CA LEU A 69 -0.55 7.74 3.89
C LEU A 69 0.83 8.05 4.47
N GLY A 70 0.83 8.81 5.56
CA GLY A 70 2.07 9.13 6.25
C GLY A 70 2.16 8.33 7.53
N PHE A 71 3.17 7.49 7.64
CA PHE A 71 3.42 6.69 8.83
C PHE A 71 4.36 7.41 9.76
N LYS A 72 4.18 7.23 11.04
CA LYS A 72 4.99 7.89 12.05
C LYS A 72 6.48 7.81 11.72
N ASP A 73 6.95 6.61 11.45
CA ASP A 73 8.34 6.40 11.04
C ASP A 73 8.43 5.06 10.32
N SER A 74 9.65 4.72 9.88
CA SER A 74 9.84 3.48 9.12
C SER A 74 9.53 2.24 9.93
N GLN A 75 9.90 2.24 11.18
CA GLN A 75 9.66 1.09 12.03
C GLN A 75 8.17 0.84 12.21
N PHE A 76 7.42 1.91 12.47
CA PHE A 76 5.99 1.80 12.62
C PHE A 76 5.33 1.37 11.32
N GLY A 77 5.79 1.94 10.19
CA GLY A 77 5.25 1.58 8.90
C GLY A 77 5.45 0.10 8.58
N PHE A 78 6.63 -0.39 8.85
CA PHE A 78 6.92 -1.79 8.61
C PHE A 78 6.03 -2.70 9.48
N ALA A 79 5.91 -2.36 10.75
CA ALA A 79 5.09 -3.14 11.67
C ALA A 79 3.63 -3.15 11.24
N THR A 80 3.12 -2.01 10.80
CA THR A 80 1.73 -1.92 10.36
C THR A 80 1.47 -2.74 9.11
N MET A 81 2.36 -2.63 8.14
CA MET A 81 2.17 -3.31 6.86
C MET A 81 2.37 -4.81 6.96
N THR A 82 3.06 -5.27 7.99
CA THR A 82 3.28 -6.71 8.18
C THR A 82 2.45 -7.29 9.31
N ALA A 83 1.54 -6.51 9.88
CA ALA A 83 0.68 -6.98 10.96
C ALA A 83 -0.25 -8.08 10.46
N LYS A 84 -0.60 -8.99 11.36
CA LYS A 84 -1.52 -10.06 11.01
C LYS A 84 -2.88 -9.52 10.60
N ASN A 85 -3.35 -8.54 11.32
CA ASN A 85 -4.61 -7.88 11.00
C ASN A 85 -4.30 -6.46 10.57
N LYS A 86 -4.06 -6.30 9.27
CA LYS A 86 -3.70 -5.00 8.73
C LYS A 86 -4.79 -3.96 8.91
N GLY A 87 -6.04 -4.37 8.72
CA GLY A 87 -7.15 -3.44 8.88
C GLY A 87 -7.20 -2.84 10.27
N LEU A 88 -7.05 -3.68 11.28
CA LEU A 88 -7.04 -3.21 12.65
C LEU A 88 -5.84 -2.34 12.93
N ALA A 89 -4.68 -2.73 12.45
CA ALA A 89 -3.46 -1.96 12.66
C ALA A 89 -3.58 -0.56 12.03
N PHE A 90 -4.14 -0.48 10.83
CA PHE A 90 -4.38 0.80 10.18
C PHE A 90 -5.34 1.65 10.98
N MET A 91 -6.44 1.06 11.42
CA MET A 91 -7.44 1.78 12.18
C MET A 91 -6.86 2.35 13.47
N GLN A 92 -6.12 1.53 14.20
CA GLN A 92 -5.50 1.98 15.44
C GLN A 92 -4.47 3.07 15.19
N GLY A 93 -3.69 2.93 14.11
CA GLY A 93 -2.71 3.95 13.77
C GLY A 93 -3.36 5.28 13.46
N ILE A 94 -4.48 5.26 12.75
CA ILE A 94 -5.20 6.48 12.43
C ILE A 94 -5.77 7.11 13.69
N GLN A 95 -6.37 6.31 14.55
CA GLN A 95 -6.94 6.81 15.80
C GLN A 95 -5.89 7.41 16.71
N ASN A 96 -4.71 6.82 16.74
CA ASN A 96 -3.62 7.29 17.58
C ASN A 96 -2.79 8.37 16.91
N GLN A 97 -3.19 8.79 15.72
CA GLN A 97 -2.48 9.82 14.95
C GLN A 97 -1.06 9.40 14.57
N GLU A 98 -0.83 8.12 14.51
CA GLU A 98 0.44 7.57 14.05
C GLU A 98 0.44 7.35 12.54
N ILE A 99 -0.76 7.40 11.94
CA ILE A 99 -0.92 7.38 10.50
C ILE A 99 -1.73 8.60 10.11
N LYS A 100 -1.17 9.41 9.23
CA LYS A 100 -1.87 10.59 8.71
C LYS A 100 -2.41 10.29 7.33
N VAL A 101 -3.69 10.55 7.14
CA VAL A 101 -4.36 10.31 5.87
C VAL A 101 -4.63 11.63 5.19
N GLN A 102 -4.18 11.76 3.95
CA GLN A 102 -4.49 12.93 3.13
C GLN A 102 -5.24 12.45 1.91
N GLY A 103 -6.26 13.20 1.50
CA GLY A 103 -7.03 12.88 0.32
C GLY A 103 -8.27 12.07 0.64
N ASN A 104 -8.72 11.28 -0.30
CA ASN A 104 -10.01 10.60 -0.23
C ASN A 104 -9.95 9.33 0.62
N PRO A 105 -10.68 9.28 1.74
CA PRO A 105 -10.66 8.10 2.61
C PRO A 105 -11.15 6.82 1.92
N ALA A 106 -12.05 6.95 0.96
CA ALA A 106 -12.54 5.77 0.25
C ALA A 106 -11.41 5.09 -0.51
N LEU A 107 -10.46 5.87 -1.01
CA LEU A 107 -9.33 5.31 -1.72
C LEU A 107 -8.37 4.59 -0.78
N VAL A 108 -8.32 5.02 0.48
CA VAL A 108 -7.50 4.34 1.47
C VAL A 108 -8.06 2.94 1.72
N MET A 109 -9.38 2.82 1.79
CA MET A 109 -10.00 1.52 1.94
C MET A 109 -9.76 0.64 0.71
N TRP A 110 -9.80 1.25 -0.46
CA TRP A 110 -9.49 0.55 -1.69
C TRP A 110 -8.05 -0.01 -1.65
N PHE A 111 -7.12 0.80 -1.18
CA PHE A 111 -5.73 0.37 -1.05
C PHE A 111 -5.60 -0.83 -0.10
N GLN A 112 -6.32 -0.79 1.02
CA GLN A 112 -6.28 -1.91 1.96
C GLN A 112 -6.79 -3.18 1.29
N GLY A 113 -7.82 -3.05 0.47
CA GLY A 113 -8.33 -4.18 -0.29
C GLY A 113 -7.31 -4.72 -1.27
N LEU A 114 -6.56 -3.83 -1.92
CA LEU A 114 -5.52 -4.27 -2.83
C LEU A 114 -4.48 -5.14 -2.14
N THR A 115 -4.04 -4.73 -0.96
CA THR A 115 -3.00 -5.47 -0.29
C THR A 115 -3.45 -6.85 0.13
N LYS A 116 -4.73 -7.04 0.34
CA LYS A 116 -5.25 -8.37 0.66
C LYS A 116 -5.05 -9.35 -0.48
N HIS A 117 -5.13 -8.88 -1.70
CA HIS A 117 -4.95 -9.76 -2.85
C HIS A 117 -3.50 -10.17 -3.05
N LEU A 118 -2.59 -9.50 -2.38
CA LEU A 118 -1.18 -9.85 -2.46
C LEU A 118 -0.77 -10.84 -1.39
N ALA A 119 -1.34 -10.70 -0.20
CA ALA A 119 -0.95 -11.49 0.95
C ALA A 119 -1.58 -12.88 1.04
N PRO A 120 -2.85 -13.05 0.73
CA PRO A 120 -3.54 -14.33 1.02
C PRO A 120 -2.96 -15.55 0.36
N LYS A 121 -2.27 -15.38 -0.72
CA LYS A 121 -1.69 -16.53 -1.42
C LYS A 121 -0.81 -17.36 -0.53
N LYS A 122 0.03 -16.72 0.22
CA LYS A 122 0.95 -17.43 1.08
C LYS A 122 0.23 -18.20 2.13
N LYS A 123 -0.80 -17.61 2.67
CA LYS A 123 -1.56 -18.29 3.69
C LYS A 123 -2.25 -19.50 3.17
N LYS A 124 -2.73 -19.44 1.97
CA LYS A 124 -3.35 -20.60 1.37
C LYS A 124 -2.38 -21.74 1.24
N LEU A 125 -1.18 -21.43 0.85
CA LEU A 125 -0.16 -22.46 0.74
C LEU A 125 0.10 -23.11 2.09
N ASP A 126 0.16 -22.28 3.11
CA ASP A 126 0.38 -22.80 4.44
C ASP A 126 -0.74 -23.71 4.86
N LYS A 127 -1.96 -23.36 4.52
CA LYS A 127 -3.07 -24.19 4.87
C LYS A 127 -3.05 -25.50 4.12
N ALA A 128 -2.68 -25.45 2.88
CA ALA A 128 -2.62 -26.65 2.08
C ALA A 128 -1.63 -27.64 2.67
N ALA A 129 -0.63 -27.11 3.30
CA ALA A 129 0.31 -27.97 3.97
C ALA A 129 -0.35 -28.59 5.20
#